data_14cc2e09c4f3bba4c348230513f1759d
#
_entry.id   14cc2e09c4f3bba4c348230513f1759d
#
_cell.length_a   1.000
_cell.length_b   1.000
_cell.length_c   1.000
_cell.angle_alpha   90.00
_cell.angle_beta   90.00
_cell.angle_gamma   90.00
#
_symmetry.space_group_name_H-M   'P 1'
#
loop_
_entity.id
_entity.type
_entity.pdbx_description
1 polymer ?
#
loop_
_entity_poly.entity_id
_entity_poly.type
_entity_poly.pdbx_seq_one_letter_code
_entity_poly.pdbx_strand_id
1 'polypeptide(L)'
;MKKIEVLEYATFYKVPKVDGINYYKFRKTFSTTNFHNKTLEPYGYQSFKSHYKCMKIPKGLLVYILKDCGLIAEIKKQPLFPFTKASEFRMRNKPINYIQETVISEIYKSYKEGETRGIISLKTGKGKTYVATNLIHKMGLKALIMVKTTELKKQWLESFKRHTTCKNIFVVEKSSDLVALAESDLLKSDIIICTHKSMTNFIDSCGSKAFTLMLIKLGIGIKVFDEFDLENASMFNMDMNSSTRYTLYLSATDYKSSREENYVFQRIFGSVFNIGKEFNDDTKRNGIFYLYNSNPTKKEYSKCMQYSASGWVFSYQKYHSYLAHKFPIEKPLKELWEKFIKGRFKNKLKTVFFIGRKTTAKIFKEKLLKVFGLKESDISIWNSDTPKSEIDKVKNKLIIISTSNSLGRGVDLEGLDTVIDIETRNSKSATSQVIGRVSRTGMKNVGTYIQFVDNSFITTKRNYDIKNEKGFFEEFFSDIKEVDNIKNLKIK
;
A
#
# COMPACT_ATOMS: atom_id res chain seq x y z
N MET A 1 14.91 23.68 31.70
CA MET A 1 13.84 23.16 30.82
C MET A 1 12.50 23.80 31.18
N LYS A 2 11.73 24.23 30.19
CA LYS A 2 10.44 24.91 30.41
C LYS A 2 9.33 23.90 30.52
N LYS A 3 8.48 23.99 31.59
CA LYS A 3 7.34 23.11 31.80
C LYS A 3 6.16 23.57 30.94
N ILE A 4 5.49 22.65 30.26
CA ILE A 4 4.33 22.91 29.39
C ILE A 4 3.21 21.90 29.64
N GLU A 5 1.97 22.34 29.48
CA GLU A 5 0.82 21.42 29.43
C GLU A 5 0.66 20.88 28.01
N VAL A 6 0.57 19.55 27.88
CA VAL A 6 0.39 18.86 26.62
C VAL A 6 -0.90 18.08 26.66
N LEU A 7 -1.79 18.30 25.70
CA LEU A 7 -3.07 17.59 25.61
C LEU A 7 -2.90 16.27 24.85
N GLU A 8 -3.21 15.16 25.51
CA GLU A 8 -3.16 13.81 24.93
C GLU A 8 -4.52 13.39 24.38
N TYR A 9 -4.54 13.03 23.09
CA TYR A 9 -5.67 12.42 22.39
C TYR A 9 -5.38 10.94 22.08
N ALA A 10 -6.33 10.23 21.49
CA ALA A 10 -6.18 8.80 21.19
C ALA A 10 -4.92 8.46 20.39
N THR A 11 -4.59 9.25 19.37
CA THR A 11 -3.51 8.97 18.41
C THR A 11 -2.44 10.06 18.34
N PHE A 12 -2.67 11.23 18.95
CA PHE A 12 -1.80 12.40 18.85
C PHE A 12 -1.77 13.24 20.13
N TYR A 13 -0.81 14.18 20.15
CA TYR A 13 -0.72 15.22 21.19
C TYR A 13 -0.90 16.60 20.55
N LYS A 14 -1.52 17.52 21.30
CA LYS A 14 -1.46 18.96 21.04
C LYS A 14 -0.38 19.56 21.92
N VAL A 15 0.66 20.11 21.31
CA VAL A 15 1.77 20.78 21.95
C VAL A 15 1.61 22.29 21.74
N PRO A 16 1.50 23.11 22.82
CA PRO A 16 1.34 24.55 22.69
C PRO A 16 2.60 25.18 22.10
N LYS A 17 2.43 26.31 21.39
CA LYS A 17 3.55 27.16 20.99
C LYS A 17 4.05 27.90 22.24
N VAL A 18 5.34 27.85 22.47
CA VAL A 18 5.99 28.53 23.59
C VAL A 18 6.93 29.58 23.03
N ASP A 19 6.76 30.82 23.48
CA ASP A 19 7.61 31.93 23.04
C ASP A 19 9.05 31.74 23.54
N GLY A 20 9.99 32.09 22.70
CA GLY A 20 11.43 31.92 22.96
C GLY A 20 11.98 30.49 22.72
N ILE A 21 11.13 29.52 22.37
CA ILE A 21 11.55 28.17 22.03
C ILE A 21 11.87 28.04 20.53
N ASN A 22 13.02 27.49 20.22
CA ASN A 22 13.43 27.20 18.87
C ASN A 22 13.00 25.77 18.45
N TYR A 23 11.99 25.69 17.59
CA TYR A 23 11.48 24.42 17.05
C TYR A 23 12.21 23.96 15.76
N TYR A 24 13.25 24.68 15.33
CA TYR A 24 13.89 24.41 14.03
C TYR A 24 14.49 23.00 13.96
N LYS A 25 15.18 22.54 15.02
CA LYS A 25 15.81 21.23 15.06
C LYS A 25 14.77 20.11 14.88
N PHE A 26 13.67 20.15 15.63
CA PHE A 26 12.57 19.21 15.49
C PHE A 26 11.96 19.27 14.08
N ARG A 27 11.67 20.47 13.59
CA ARG A 27 11.09 20.67 12.25
C ARG A 27 12.01 20.14 11.16
N LYS A 28 13.31 20.38 11.23
CA LYS A 28 14.30 19.88 10.27
C LYS A 28 14.34 18.34 10.26
N THR A 29 14.28 17.72 11.42
CA THR A 29 14.33 16.25 11.56
C THR A 29 13.07 15.55 11.03
N PHE A 30 11.89 16.16 11.25
CA PHE A 30 10.59 15.57 10.93
C PHE A 30 9.87 16.29 9.78
N SER A 31 10.60 16.83 8.83
CA SER A 31 10.07 17.44 7.62
C SER A 31 10.76 16.84 6.39
N THR A 32 10.06 16.85 5.28
CA THR A 32 10.62 16.57 3.96
C THR A 32 10.91 17.87 3.23
N THR A 33 11.88 17.86 2.33
CA THR A 33 12.17 19.03 1.50
C THR A 33 11.31 19.00 0.26
N ASN A 34 10.50 20.04 0.05
CA ASN A 34 9.81 20.23 -1.20
C ASN A 34 10.82 20.62 -2.30
N PHE A 35 10.96 19.76 -3.32
CA PHE A 35 11.94 19.95 -4.39
C PHE A 35 11.66 21.15 -5.29
N HIS A 36 10.39 21.62 -5.39
CA HIS A 36 10.02 22.73 -6.24
C HIS A 36 10.35 24.10 -5.62
N ASN A 37 10.11 24.26 -4.34
CA ASN A 37 10.29 25.55 -3.63
C ASN A 37 11.35 25.53 -2.54
N LYS A 38 12.05 24.40 -2.35
CA LYS A 38 13.11 24.18 -1.33
C LYS A 38 12.65 24.44 0.11
N THR A 39 11.35 24.40 0.38
CA THR A 39 10.81 24.57 1.73
C THR A 39 10.76 23.26 2.50
N LEU A 40 10.85 23.35 3.83
CA LEU A 40 10.64 22.21 4.72
C LEU A 40 9.14 22.02 4.97
N GLU A 41 8.60 20.91 4.49
CA GLU A 41 7.21 20.53 4.72
C GLU A 41 7.09 19.49 5.83
N PRO A 42 6.17 19.68 6.81
CA PRO A 42 5.95 18.73 7.88
C PRO A 42 5.60 17.34 7.35
N TYR A 43 6.31 16.31 7.82
CA TYR A 43 6.00 14.93 7.49
C TYR A 43 5.48 14.21 8.73
N GLY A 44 4.21 13.82 8.69
CA GLY A 44 3.56 13.10 9.78
C GLY A 44 3.14 13.94 10.99
N TYR A 45 3.24 15.27 10.92
CA TYR A 45 2.75 16.16 11.98
C TYR A 45 2.14 17.44 11.37
N GLN A 46 1.31 18.14 12.16
CA GLN A 46 0.77 19.46 11.78
C GLN A 46 1.50 20.56 12.52
N SER A 47 2.24 21.40 11.80
CA SER A 47 3.00 22.53 12.34
C SER A 47 2.09 23.67 12.81
N PHE A 48 2.66 24.62 13.55
CA PHE A 48 1.99 25.87 13.86
C PHE A 48 1.59 26.62 12.58
N LYS A 49 0.31 26.91 12.46
CA LYS A 49 -0.20 27.86 11.44
C LYS A 49 -0.34 29.24 12.09
N SER A 50 -0.43 30.31 11.28
CA SER A 50 -0.57 31.68 11.76
C SER A 50 -1.68 31.89 12.80
N HIS A 51 -2.73 31.10 12.72
CA HIS A 51 -3.90 31.16 13.63
C HIS A 51 -3.93 30.05 14.71
N TYR A 52 -3.00 29.09 14.68
CA TYR A 52 -2.98 27.99 15.65
C TYR A 52 -1.81 28.14 16.61
N LYS A 53 -2.12 28.35 17.88
CA LYS A 53 -1.15 28.42 18.98
C LYS A 53 -0.64 27.03 19.41
N CYS A 54 -0.91 25.98 18.65
CA CYS A 54 -0.48 24.61 18.96
C CYS A 54 -0.05 23.83 17.71
N MET A 55 0.82 22.87 17.93
CA MET A 55 1.23 21.85 16.97
C MET A 55 0.54 20.53 17.30
N LYS A 56 0.07 19.78 16.30
CA LYS A 56 -0.42 18.41 16.50
C LYS A 56 0.64 17.44 16.06
N ILE A 57 1.02 16.53 16.93
CA ILE A 57 2.06 15.54 16.67
C ILE A 57 1.57 14.13 17.02
N PRO A 58 1.88 13.10 16.22
CA PRO A 58 1.63 11.71 16.58
C PRO A 58 2.28 11.34 17.92
N LYS A 59 1.70 10.39 18.64
CA LYS A 59 2.19 10.00 19.98
C LYS A 59 3.68 9.63 19.98
N GLY A 60 4.16 8.93 18.98
CA GLY A 60 5.57 8.54 18.86
C GLY A 60 6.56 9.68 18.70
N LEU A 61 6.13 10.91 18.40
CA LEU A 61 7.01 12.07 18.24
C LEU A 61 7.15 12.97 19.49
N LEU A 62 6.35 12.76 20.54
CA LEU A 62 6.36 13.62 21.72
C LEU A 62 7.76 13.70 22.36
N VAL A 63 8.40 12.58 22.59
CA VAL A 63 9.71 12.51 23.22
C VAL A 63 10.77 13.32 22.47
N TYR A 64 10.69 13.35 21.14
CA TYR A 64 11.63 14.05 20.28
C TYR A 64 11.44 15.57 20.36
N ILE A 65 10.19 16.08 20.31
CA ILE A 65 9.96 17.53 20.44
C ILE A 65 10.34 18.04 21.83
N LEU A 66 10.05 17.27 22.87
CA LEU A 66 10.43 17.65 24.24
C LEU A 66 11.94 17.74 24.37
N LYS A 67 12.67 16.74 23.90
CA LYS A 67 14.16 16.70 23.91
C LYS A 67 14.76 17.81 23.06
N ASP A 68 14.31 17.95 21.81
CA ASP A 68 14.90 18.90 20.85
C ASP A 68 14.65 20.37 21.24
N CYS A 69 13.58 20.64 21.97
CA CYS A 69 13.18 21.97 22.39
C CYS A 69 13.47 22.27 23.87
N GLY A 70 14.05 21.33 24.61
CA GLY A 70 14.33 21.51 26.06
C GLY A 70 13.07 21.71 26.90
N LEU A 71 12.01 20.97 26.60
CA LEU A 71 10.70 21.07 27.25
C LEU A 71 10.46 19.89 28.20
N ILE A 72 9.65 20.13 29.23
CA ILE A 72 9.08 19.09 30.10
C ILE A 72 7.57 19.15 29.97
N ALA A 73 6.91 18.00 29.69
CA ALA A 73 5.48 17.92 29.51
C ALA A 73 4.77 17.52 30.80
N GLU A 74 3.72 18.24 31.11
CA GLU A 74 2.63 17.76 31.97
C GLU A 74 1.50 17.28 31.05
N ILE A 75 1.24 15.97 31.05
CA ILE A 75 0.31 15.36 30.10
C ILE A 75 -1.09 15.38 30.69
N LYS A 76 -2.04 15.98 29.94
CA LYS A 76 -3.45 16.02 30.28
C LYS A 76 -4.26 15.24 29.27
N LYS A 77 -4.76 14.08 29.69
CA LYS A 77 -5.58 13.22 28.83
C LYS A 77 -6.89 13.91 28.46
N GLN A 78 -7.25 13.82 27.19
CA GLN A 78 -8.51 14.31 26.64
C GLN A 78 -9.50 13.17 26.48
N PRO A 79 -10.80 13.42 26.60
CA PRO A 79 -11.82 12.39 26.41
C PRO A 79 -11.78 11.87 24.96
N LEU A 80 -12.07 10.58 24.82
CA LEU A 80 -12.32 9.98 23.52
C LEU A 80 -13.64 10.52 22.96
N PHE A 81 -13.79 10.47 21.64
CA PHE A 81 -15.07 10.78 21.02
C PHE A 81 -16.15 9.81 21.52
N PRO A 82 -17.39 10.30 21.73
CA PRO A 82 -18.51 9.41 21.97
C PRO A 82 -18.66 8.45 20.80
N PHE A 83 -18.99 7.22 21.09
CA PHE A 83 -19.17 6.18 20.09
C PHE A 83 -20.44 5.39 20.36
N THR A 84 -20.99 4.80 19.29
CA THR A 84 -22.20 3.99 19.35
C THR A 84 -21.83 2.53 19.04
N LYS A 85 -22.51 1.60 19.69
CA LYS A 85 -22.44 0.19 19.29
C LYS A 85 -23.02 0.02 17.88
N ALA A 86 -22.40 -0.85 17.10
CA ALA A 86 -22.98 -1.27 15.84
C ALA A 86 -24.21 -2.13 16.10
N SER A 87 -25.12 -2.20 15.11
CA SER A 87 -26.21 -3.18 15.13
C SER A 87 -25.63 -4.60 15.18
N GLU A 88 -26.33 -5.49 15.84
CA GLU A 88 -25.87 -6.87 15.93
C GLU A 88 -25.79 -7.51 14.54
N PHE A 89 -24.63 -8.01 14.20
CA PHE A 89 -24.41 -8.84 13.01
C PHE A 89 -23.51 -10.01 13.39
N ARG A 90 -23.54 -11.08 12.60
CA ARG A 90 -22.79 -12.31 12.87
C ARG A 90 -21.75 -12.56 11.80
N MET A 91 -20.65 -13.19 12.18
CA MET A 91 -19.71 -13.76 11.23
C MET A 91 -20.32 -15.04 10.63
N ARG A 92 -20.27 -15.20 9.31
CA ARG A 92 -20.72 -16.41 8.59
C ARG A 92 -19.69 -17.52 8.58
N ASN A 93 -18.40 -17.14 8.67
CA ASN A 93 -17.27 -18.04 8.54
C ASN A 93 -16.33 -17.87 9.73
N LYS A 94 -15.76 -18.97 10.19
CA LYS A 94 -14.66 -18.97 11.15
C LYS A 94 -13.34 -18.59 10.45
N PRO A 95 -12.29 -18.17 11.18
CA PRO A 95 -10.94 -18.04 10.64
C PRO A 95 -10.52 -19.35 9.91
N ILE A 96 -9.88 -19.21 8.76
CA ILE A 96 -9.49 -20.37 7.94
C ILE A 96 -8.20 -21.05 8.43
N ASN A 97 -7.46 -20.38 9.30
CA ASN A 97 -6.22 -20.91 9.86
C ASN A 97 -5.90 -20.22 11.20
N TYR A 98 -4.97 -20.82 11.94
CA TYR A 98 -4.53 -20.34 13.25
C TYR A 98 -3.94 -18.92 13.21
N ILE A 99 -3.32 -18.52 12.08
CA ILE A 99 -2.73 -17.17 11.94
C ILE A 99 -3.79 -16.10 12.08
N GLN A 100 -4.92 -16.25 11.34
CA GLN A 100 -6.02 -15.31 11.43
C GLN A 100 -6.61 -15.26 12.83
N GLU A 101 -6.76 -16.42 13.47
CA GLU A 101 -7.30 -16.52 14.82
C GLU A 101 -6.38 -15.85 15.84
N THR A 102 -5.07 -16.11 15.78
CA THR A 102 -4.08 -15.49 16.64
C THR A 102 -4.04 -13.99 16.49
N VAL A 103 -3.98 -13.47 15.23
CA VAL A 103 -3.94 -12.03 14.98
C VAL A 103 -5.18 -11.32 15.52
N ILE A 104 -6.38 -11.89 15.31
CA ILE A 104 -7.64 -11.35 15.83
C ILE A 104 -7.61 -11.34 17.38
N SER A 105 -7.15 -12.42 17.99
CA SER A 105 -7.11 -12.56 19.46
C SER A 105 -6.15 -11.56 20.10
N GLU A 106 -4.95 -11.45 19.58
CA GLU A 106 -3.90 -10.60 20.13
C GLU A 106 -4.24 -9.10 20.00
N ILE A 107 -4.73 -8.64 18.82
CA ILE A 107 -5.19 -7.24 18.68
C ILE A 107 -6.37 -6.96 19.61
N TYR A 108 -7.33 -7.89 19.71
CA TYR A 108 -8.46 -7.71 20.63
C TYR A 108 -8.00 -7.62 22.08
N LYS A 109 -7.06 -8.47 22.49
CA LYS A 109 -6.46 -8.46 23.82
C LYS A 109 -5.75 -7.13 24.10
N SER A 110 -4.88 -6.67 23.20
CA SER A 110 -4.16 -5.40 23.35
C SER A 110 -5.12 -4.22 23.53
N TYR A 111 -6.23 -4.20 22.78
CA TYR A 111 -7.26 -3.16 22.94
C TYR A 111 -8.00 -3.24 24.28
N LYS A 112 -8.20 -4.44 24.83
CA LYS A 112 -8.76 -4.63 26.19
C LYS A 112 -7.79 -4.20 27.29
N GLU A 113 -6.50 -4.35 27.04
CA GLU A 113 -5.43 -3.94 27.96
C GLU A 113 -5.13 -2.42 27.91
N GLY A 114 -5.83 -1.67 27.06
CA GLY A 114 -5.78 -0.21 27.04
C GLY A 114 -5.08 0.39 25.83
N GLU A 115 -4.55 -0.42 24.91
CA GLU A 115 -4.05 0.10 23.64
C GLU A 115 -5.19 0.71 22.84
N THR A 116 -4.90 1.79 22.14
CA THR A 116 -5.86 2.49 21.26
C THR A 116 -5.51 2.35 19.78
N ARG A 117 -4.31 1.81 19.49
CA ARG A 117 -3.77 1.65 18.14
C ARG A 117 -3.23 0.25 17.96
N GLY A 118 -3.51 -0.36 16.81
CA GLY A 118 -2.96 -1.65 16.45
C GLY A 118 -2.55 -1.70 14.97
N ILE A 119 -1.50 -2.44 14.66
CA ILE A 119 -1.02 -2.68 13.30
C ILE A 119 -1.17 -4.16 12.98
N ILE A 120 -1.73 -4.47 11.82
CA ILE A 120 -1.74 -5.82 11.25
C ILE A 120 -0.82 -5.85 10.04
N SER A 121 0.33 -6.50 10.19
CA SER A 121 1.40 -6.61 9.19
C SER A 121 1.39 -7.99 8.52
N LEU A 122 0.29 -8.36 7.86
CA LEU A 122 0.17 -9.60 7.12
C LEU A 122 0.46 -9.38 5.63
N LYS A 123 1.23 -10.27 4.99
CA LYS A 123 1.46 -10.25 3.54
C LYS A 123 0.14 -10.31 2.75
N THR A 124 0.19 -9.84 1.50
CA THR A 124 -0.96 -9.91 0.58
C THR A 124 -1.47 -11.35 0.46
N GLY A 125 -2.79 -11.54 0.47
CA GLY A 125 -3.43 -12.86 0.38
C GLY A 125 -3.58 -13.61 1.71
N LYS A 126 -2.99 -13.16 2.81
CA LYS A 126 -3.15 -13.78 4.14
C LYS A 126 -4.46 -13.38 4.87
N GLY A 127 -5.33 -12.62 4.21
CA GLY A 127 -6.68 -12.32 4.72
C GLY A 127 -6.78 -11.13 5.68
N LYS A 128 -5.94 -10.09 5.54
CA LYS A 128 -6.03 -8.85 6.33
C LYS A 128 -7.45 -8.29 6.45
N THR A 129 -8.15 -8.20 5.31
CA THR A 129 -9.51 -7.68 5.26
C THR A 129 -10.48 -8.52 6.09
N TYR A 130 -10.36 -9.85 6.03
CA TYR A 130 -11.16 -10.76 6.87
C TYR A 130 -10.86 -10.58 8.35
N VAL A 131 -9.57 -10.53 8.71
CA VAL A 131 -9.12 -10.32 10.10
C VAL A 131 -9.68 -9.01 10.66
N ALA A 132 -9.58 -7.92 9.91
CA ALA A 132 -10.12 -6.62 10.32
C ALA A 132 -11.65 -6.63 10.41
N THR A 133 -12.36 -7.27 9.46
CA THR A 133 -13.83 -7.44 9.50
C THR A 133 -14.26 -8.21 10.76
N ASN A 134 -13.54 -9.29 11.09
CA ASN A 134 -13.82 -10.08 12.31
C ASN A 134 -13.55 -9.27 13.58
N LEU A 135 -12.45 -8.50 13.60
CA LEU A 135 -12.14 -7.64 14.73
C LEU A 135 -13.20 -6.57 14.94
N ILE A 136 -13.69 -5.91 13.88
CA ILE A 136 -14.79 -4.93 13.95
C ILE A 136 -16.05 -5.59 14.56
N HIS A 137 -16.40 -6.79 14.09
CA HIS A 137 -17.50 -7.57 14.67
C HIS A 137 -17.28 -7.84 16.15
N LYS A 138 -16.11 -8.35 16.54
CA LYS A 138 -15.77 -8.70 17.92
C LYS A 138 -15.78 -7.48 18.87
N MET A 139 -15.41 -6.30 18.34
CA MET A 139 -15.47 -5.03 19.07
C MET A 139 -16.90 -4.49 19.21
N GLY A 140 -17.81 -4.84 18.29
CA GLY A 140 -19.20 -4.39 18.29
C GLY A 140 -19.36 -2.87 18.12
N LEU A 141 -18.47 -2.22 17.41
CA LEU A 141 -18.42 -0.76 17.24
C LEU A 141 -18.69 -0.36 15.80
N LYS A 142 -19.31 0.82 15.62
CA LYS A 142 -19.41 1.44 14.30
C LYS A 142 -18.02 1.76 13.76
N ALA A 143 -17.81 1.46 12.48
CA ALA A 143 -16.48 1.55 11.85
C ALA A 143 -16.44 2.48 10.66
N LEU A 144 -15.34 3.24 10.54
CA LEU A 144 -14.94 3.97 9.34
C LEU A 144 -13.74 3.28 8.72
N ILE A 145 -13.88 2.82 7.47
CA ILE A 145 -12.84 2.12 6.73
C ILE A 145 -12.37 3.00 5.59
N MET A 146 -11.09 3.32 5.59
CA MET A 146 -10.45 4.17 4.60
C MET A 146 -9.47 3.36 3.77
N VAL A 147 -9.67 3.39 2.46
CA VAL A 147 -8.92 2.61 1.48
C VAL A 147 -8.33 3.51 0.40
N LYS A 148 -7.32 3.02 -0.30
CA LYS A 148 -6.65 3.80 -1.35
C LYS A 148 -7.48 3.93 -2.63
N THR A 149 -8.10 2.85 -3.10
CA THR A 149 -8.71 2.77 -4.43
C THR A 149 -10.19 2.38 -4.38
N THR A 150 -10.90 2.68 -5.47
CA THR A 150 -12.30 2.28 -5.64
C THR A 150 -12.45 0.75 -5.68
N GLU A 151 -11.45 0.04 -6.21
CA GLU A 151 -11.42 -1.42 -6.23
C GLU A 151 -11.35 -2.00 -4.83
N LEU A 152 -10.51 -1.42 -3.95
CA LEU A 152 -10.45 -1.81 -2.54
C LEU A 152 -11.77 -1.54 -1.82
N LYS A 153 -12.49 -0.43 -2.14
CA LYS A 153 -13.85 -0.20 -1.60
C LYS A 153 -14.78 -1.37 -1.91
N LYS A 154 -14.80 -1.82 -3.17
CA LYS A 154 -15.63 -2.95 -3.60
C LYS A 154 -15.23 -4.23 -2.88
N GLN A 155 -13.94 -4.52 -2.77
CA GLN A 155 -13.44 -5.71 -2.07
C GLN A 155 -13.83 -5.72 -0.58
N TRP A 156 -13.77 -4.58 0.09
CA TRP A 156 -14.23 -4.46 1.46
C TRP A 156 -15.74 -4.71 1.58
N LEU A 157 -16.55 -4.12 0.69
CA LEU A 157 -18.00 -4.37 0.66
C LEU A 157 -18.30 -5.84 0.42
N GLU A 158 -17.63 -6.48 -0.55
CA GLU A 158 -17.80 -7.91 -0.84
C GLU A 158 -17.32 -8.78 0.32
N SER A 159 -16.24 -8.39 1.02
CA SER A 159 -15.78 -9.09 2.21
C SER A 159 -16.84 -9.07 3.31
N PHE A 160 -17.45 -7.92 3.60
CA PHE A 160 -18.55 -7.84 4.57
C PHE A 160 -19.75 -8.70 4.14
N LYS A 161 -20.18 -8.61 2.88
CA LYS A 161 -21.29 -9.42 2.34
C LYS A 161 -21.01 -10.92 2.43
N ARG A 162 -19.78 -11.34 2.14
CA ARG A 162 -19.36 -12.76 2.14
C ARG A 162 -19.23 -13.31 3.56
N HIS A 163 -18.63 -12.54 4.45
CA HIS A 163 -18.20 -13.05 5.76
C HIS A 163 -19.12 -12.66 6.91
N THR A 164 -20.08 -11.74 6.71
CA THR A 164 -20.97 -11.25 7.77
C THR A 164 -22.42 -11.21 7.35
N THR A 165 -23.30 -11.03 8.36
CA THR A 165 -24.72 -10.71 8.14
C THR A 165 -25.00 -9.20 8.19
N CYS A 166 -23.95 -8.35 8.26
CA CYS A 166 -24.10 -6.90 8.33
C CYS A 166 -24.79 -6.35 7.07
N LYS A 167 -25.88 -5.58 7.29
CA LYS A 167 -26.67 -4.97 6.20
C LYS A 167 -26.47 -3.46 6.13
N ASN A 168 -26.10 -2.82 7.23
CA ASN A 168 -26.02 -1.36 7.37
C ASN A 168 -24.65 -0.84 6.96
N ILE A 169 -24.30 -1.02 5.68
CA ILE A 169 -23.00 -0.62 5.11
C ILE A 169 -23.24 0.54 4.13
N PHE A 170 -22.58 1.66 4.37
CA PHE A 170 -22.58 2.81 3.48
C PHE A 170 -21.24 2.92 2.74
N VAL A 171 -21.30 2.93 1.42
CA VAL A 171 -20.13 3.08 0.55
C VAL A 171 -20.14 4.48 -0.04
N VAL A 172 -19.15 5.26 0.30
CA VAL A 172 -18.95 6.63 -0.20
C VAL A 172 -18.47 6.58 -1.64
N GLU A 173 -19.27 7.09 -2.58
CA GLU A 173 -18.88 7.17 -3.99
C GLU A 173 -18.17 8.49 -4.32
N LYS A 174 -18.65 9.58 -3.75
CA LYS A 174 -18.12 10.95 -3.96
C LYS A 174 -17.88 11.63 -2.60
N SER A 175 -17.09 12.68 -2.57
CA SER A 175 -16.90 13.50 -1.36
C SER A 175 -18.18 14.19 -0.90
N SER A 176 -19.10 14.51 -1.82
CA SER A 176 -20.44 15.03 -1.48
C SER A 176 -21.28 14.10 -0.62
N ASP A 177 -21.08 12.77 -0.72
CA ASP A 177 -21.79 11.81 0.11
C ASP A 177 -21.38 11.93 1.58
N LEU A 178 -20.12 12.35 1.85
CA LEU A 178 -19.64 12.64 3.20
C LEU A 178 -20.27 13.90 3.78
N VAL A 179 -20.54 14.90 2.93
CA VAL A 179 -21.28 16.11 3.32
C VAL A 179 -22.71 15.71 3.72
N ALA A 180 -23.38 14.95 2.86
CA ALA A 180 -24.72 14.43 3.12
C ALA A 180 -24.77 13.60 4.42
N LEU A 181 -23.78 12.75 4.67
CA LEU A 181 -23.66 12.01 5.94
C LEU A 181 -23.48 12.92 7.16
N ALA A 182 -22.70 13.99 7.01
CA ALA A 182 -22.48 14.95 8.10
C ALA A 182 -23.74 15.78 8.44
N GLU A 183 -24.57 16.05 7.44
CA GLU A 183 -25.79 16.87 7.56
C GLU A 183 -27.04 16.06 7.89
N SER A 184 -27.12 14.80 7.41
CA SER A 184 -28.30 13.96 7.57
C SER A 184 -28.30 13.19 8.88
N ASP A 185 -29.50 12.76 9.28
CA ASP A 185 -29.70 11.81 10.39
C ASP A 185 -29.56 10.33 9.95
N LEU A 186 -28.79 10.07 8.87
CA LEU A 186 -28.45 8.72 8.42
C LEU A 186 -27.56 7.97 9.43
N LEU A 187 -27.86 8.07 10.68
CA LEU A 187 -27.19 7.43 11.83
C LEU A 187 -27.30 5.90 11.81
N LYS A 188 -28.00 5.32 10.82
CA LYS A 188 -28.25 3.87 10.73
C LYS A 188 -27.07 3.07 10.19
N SER A 189 -26.06 3.70 9.60
CA SER A 189 -24.91 2.98 9.05
C SER A 189 -23.97 2.51 10.15
N ASP A 190 -23.67 1.21 10.17
CA ASP A 190 -22.71 0.61 11.10
C ASP A 190 -21.30 0.63 10.55
N ILE A 191 -21.18 0.50 9.24
CA ILE A 191 -19.91 0.46 8.50
C ILE A 191 -19.94 1.52 7.43
N ILE A 192 -18.93 2.38 7.39
CA ILE A 192 -18.73 3.38 6.34
C ILE A 192 -17.42 3.05 5.64
N ILE A 193 -17.45 2.94 4.30
CA ILE A 193 -16.27 2.63 3.49
C ILE A 193 -16.05 3.78 2.51
N CYS A 194 -14.88 4.41 2.58
CA CYS A 194 -14.50 5.52 1.70
C CYS A 194 -13.07 5.40 1.18
N THR A 195 -12.70 6.21 0.18
CA THR A 195 -11.30 6.34 -0.20
C THR A 195 -10.61 7.45 0.60
N HIS A 196 -9.30 7.33 0.80
CA HIS A 196 -8.48 8.41 1.37
C HIS A 196 -8.70 9.73 0.62
N LYS A 197 -8.76 9.66 -0.72
CA LYS A 197 -8.99 10.85 -1.57
C LYS A 197 -10.35 11.51 -1.31
N SER A 198 -11.43 10.73 -1.22
CA SER A 198 -12.77 11.29 -0.93
C SER A 198 -12.80 11.97 0.44
N MET A 199 -12.15 11.36 1.43
CA MET A 199 -12.07 11.94 2.78
C MET A 199 -11.17 13.20 2.82
N THR A 200 -10.03 13.18 2.12
CA THR A 200 -9.16 14.36 2.02
C THR A 200 -9.91 15.53 1.36
N ASN A 201 -10.57 15.28 0.23
CA ASN A 201 -11.37 16.30 -0.44
C ASN A 201 -12.48 16.87 0.47
N PHE A 202 -13.13 16.03 1.28
CA PHE A 202 -14.11 16.48 2.27
C PHE A 202 -13.46 17.38 3.34
N ILE A 203 -12.30 16.99 3.89
CA ILE A 203 -11.57 17.79 4.87
C ILE A 203 -11.09 19.11 4.27
N ASP A 204 -10.64 19.12 3.03
CA ASP A 204 -10.14 20.30 2.34
C ASP A 204 -11.27 21.31 2.04
N SER A 205 -12.46 20.82 1.71
CA SER A 205 -13.63 21.67 1.42
C SER A 205 -14.39 22.13 2.67
N CYS A 206 -14.59 21.24 3.64
CA CYS A 206 -15.43 21.50 4.83
C CYS A 206 -14.62 21.77 6.11
N GLY A 207 -13.32 21.50 6.07
CA GLY A 207 -12.40 21.69 7.18
C GLY A 207 -12.33 20.49 8.15
N SER A 208 -11.24 20.41 8.90
CA SER A 208 -11.00 19.33 9.86
C SER A 208 -11.99 19.30 11.03
N LYS A 209 -12.61 20.45 11.34
CA LYS A 209 -13.68 20.52 12.37
C LYS A 209 -14.94 19.78 11.91
N ALA A 210 -15.33 19.95 10.65
CA ALA A 210 -16.46 19.21 10.07
C ALA A 210 -16.22 17.70 10.08
N PHE A 211 -15.01 17.26 9.75
CA PHE A 211 -14.61 15.84 9.86
C PHE A 211 -14.73 15.32 11.29
N THR A 212 -14.22 16.07 12.27
CA THR A 212 -14.34 15.73 13.70
C THR A 212 -15.80 15.58 14.12
N LEU A 213 -16.65 16.56 13.77
CA LEU A 213 -18.07 16.57 14.11
C LEU A 213 -18.83 15.41 13.43
N MET A 214 -18.49 15.11 12.18
CA MET A 214 -19.05 13.97 11.45
C MET A 214 -18.77 12.65 12.20
N LEU A 215 -17.53 12.40 12.63
CA LEU A 215 -17.18 11.18 13.39
C LEU A 215 -17.96 11.06 14.69
N ILE A 216 -18.11 12.17 15.41
CA ILE A 216 -18.87 12.22 16.67
C ILE A 216 -20.35 11.94 16.40
N LYS A 217 -20.97 12.62 15.42
CA LYS A 217 -22.37 12.45 15.05
C LYS A 217 -22.69 11.02 14.62
N LEU A 218 -21.81 10.42 13.81
CA LEU A 218 -21.95 9.04 13.35
C LEU A 218 -21.65 7.99 14.45
N GLY A 219 -21.06 8.40 15.56
CA GLY A 219 -20.71 7.51 16.67
C GLY A 219 -19.61 6.51 16.31
N ILE A 220 -18.65 6.89 15.47
CA ILE A 220 -17.57 6.01 15.01
C ILE A 220 -16.65 5.65 16.20
N GLY A 221 -16.59 4.34 16.52
CA GLY A 221 -15.74 3.81 17.59
C GLY A 221 -14.39 3.28 17.09
N ILE A 222 -14.32 2.80 15.86
CA ILE A 222 -13.08 2.27 15.27
C ILE A 222 -12.82 2.84 13.86
N LYS A 223 -11.60 3.28 13.61
CA LYS A 223 -11.08 3.64 12.28
C LYS A 223 -10.17 2.53 11.76
N VAL A 224 -10.26 2.25 10.48
CA VAL A 224 -9.36 1.32 9.78
C VAL A 224 -8.71 2.05 8.60
N PHE A 225 -7.38 2.06 8.57
CA PHE A 225 -6.59 2.54 7.46
C PHE A 225 -5.98 1.34 6.72
N ASP A 226 -6.51 1.03 5.54
CA ASP A 226 -5.96 -0.04 4.71
C ASP A 226 -4.84 0.50 3.82
N GLU A 227 -3.76 -0.28 3.69
CA GLU A 227 -2.51 0.12 3.02
C GLU A 227 -1.94 1.45 3.59
N PHE A 228 -1.93 1.58 4.93
CA PHE A 228 -1.55 2.83 5.61
C PHE A 228 -0.13 3.30 5.31
N ASP A 229 0.73 2.40 4.87
CA ASP A 229 2.10 2.70 4.45
C ASP A 229 2.21 3.52 3.15
N LEU A 230 1.10 3.72 2.42
CA LEU A 230 1.11 4.35 1.10
C LEU A 230 0.60 5.79 1.09
N GLU A 231 -0.37 6.11 1.94
CA GLU A 231 -1.11 7.38 1.92
C GLU A 231 -0.86 8.20 3.21
N ASN A 232 0.42 8.30 3.60
CA ASN A 232 0.81 8.84 4.90
C ASN A 232 0.30 10.24 5.18
N ALA A 233 0.45 11.18 4.26
CA ALA A 233 0.08 12.57 4.51
C ALA A 233 -1.43 12.71 4.79
N SER A 234 -2.28 12.06 3.97
CA SER A 234 -3.73 12.06 4.16
C SER A 234 -4.12 11.30 5.43
N MET A 235 -3.51 10.13 5.67
CA MET A 235 -3.74 9.34 6.87
C MET A 235 -3.38 10.12 8.13
N PHE A 236 -2.18 10.74 8.21
CA PHE A 236 -1.78 11.55 9.36
C PHE A 236 -2.72 12.74 9.59
N ASN A 237 -3.17 13.40 8.50
CA ASN A 237 -4.12 14.49 8.62
C ASN A 237 -5.45 14.01 9.23
N MET A 238 -5.99 12.89 8.77
CA MET A 238 -7.21 12.31 9.31
C MET A 238 -7.02 11.83 10.76
N ASP A 239 -5.93 11.15 11.04
CA ASP A 239 -5.65 10.59 12.36
C ASP A 239 -5.48 11.68 13.44
N MET A 240 -4.80 12.76 13.10
CA MET A 240 -4.61 13.92 13.99
C MET A 240 -5.85 14.84 14.12
N ASN A 241 -6.93 14.55 13.43
CA ASN A 241 -8.21 15.26 13.56
C ASN A 241 -9.33 14.38 14.10
N SER A 242 -8.99 13.20 14.63
CA SER A 242 -9.95 12.25 15.19
C SER A 242 -9.45 11.63 16.50
N SER A 243 -10.31 11.50 17.47
CA SER A 243 -10.05 10.83 18.76
C SER A 243 -11.03 9.68 18.96
N THR A 244 -11.17 8.83 17.92
CA THR A 244 -11.94 7.59 17.99
C THR A 244 -11.29 6.63 18.98
N ARG A 245 -12.08 5.74 19.58
CA ARG A 245 -11.60 4.83 20.62
C ARG A 245 -10.47 3.94 20.14
N TYR A 246 -10.59 3.40 18.93
CA TYR A 246 -9.58 2.50 18.35
C TYR A 246 -9.20 2.91 16.94
N THR A 247 -7.95 2.67 16.60
CA THR A 247 -7.43 2.82 15.24
C THR A 247 -6.67 1.56 14.84
N LEU A 248 -7.04 0.99 13.69
CA LEU A 248 -6.41 -0.18 13.12
C LEU A 248 -5.72 0.19 11.81
N TYR A 249 -4.44 -0.14 11.70
CA TYR A 249 -3.63 0.07 10.51
C TYR A 249 -3.33 -1.28 9.87
N LEU A 250 -3.59 -1.39 8.57
CA LEU A 250 -3.34 -2.61 7.80
C LEU A 250 -2.26 -2.35 6.75
N SER A 251 -1.24 -3.19 6.71
CA SER A 251 -0.22 -3.16 5.66
C SER A 251 0.33 -4.55 5.37
N ALA A 252 0.87 -4.71 4.17
CA ALA A 252 1.72 -5.85 3.82
C ALA A 252 3.20 -5.55 4.08
N THR A 253 3.54 -4.27 4.30
CA THR A 253 4.90 -3.77 4.54
C THR A 253 4.86 -2.72 5.64
N ASP A 254 5.89 -2.68 6.45
CA ASP A 254 6.01 -1.76 7.59
C ASP A 254 7.21 -0.83 7.46
N TYR A 255 7.67 -0.61 6.23
CA TYR A 255 8.80 0.29 5.93
C TYR A 255 8.51 1.17 4.70
N LYS A 256 9.25 2.27 4.59
CA LYS A 256 9.20 3.21 3.49
C LYS A 256 10.42 3.08 2.57
N SER A 257 10.26 3.46 1.32
CA SER A 257 11.33 3.41 0.32
C SER A 257 12.37 4.52 0.54
N SER A 258 11.93 5.72 0.93
CA SER A 258 12.81 6.82 1.30
C SER A 258 13.36 6.60 2.72
N ARG A 259 14.67 6.83 2.90
CA ARG A 259 15.33 6.69 4.20
C ARG A 259 14.77 7.68 5.22
N GLU A 260 14.54 8.91 4.80
CA GLU A 260 14.01 9.99 5.63
C GLU A 260 12.56 9.69 6.05
N GLU A 261 11.70 9.33 5.10
CA GLU A 261 10.32 8.95 5.40
C GLU A 261 10.25 7.72 6.30
N ASN A 262 11.10 6.72 6.06
CA ASN A 262 11.14 5.52 6.88
C ASN A 262 11.61 5.84 8.30
N TYR A 263 12.57 6.74 8.46
CA TYR A 263 13.00 7.20 9.78
C TYR A 263 11.85 7.80 10.58
N VAL A 264 11.07 8.70 9.98
CA VAL A 264 9.91 9.33 10.64
C VAL A 264 8.81 8.31 10.89
N PHE A 265 8.53 7.46 9.90
CA PHE A 265 7.51 6.41 9.99
C PHE A 265 7.76 5.47 11.17
N GLN A 266 8.99 4.98 11.32
CA GLN A 266 9.37 4.12 12.43
C GLN A 266 9.25 4.81 13.80
N ARG A 267 9.49 6.12 13.87
CA ARG A 267 9.30 6.90 15.11
C ARG A 267 7.84 7.05 15.49
N ILE A 268 6.94 7.16 14.51
CA ILE A 268 5.49 7.31 14.74
C ILE A 268 4.86 5.98 15.14
N PHE A 269 5.25 4.89 14.48
CA PHE A 269 4.61 3.59 14.60
C PHE A 269 5.41 2.55 15.39
N GLY A 270 6.67 2.79 15.69
CA GLY A 270 7.55 1.80 16.34
C GLY A 270 7.09 1.36 17.74
N SER A 271 6.29 2.18 18.43
CA SER A 271 5.68 1.84 19.73
C SER A 271 4.23 1.34 19.62
N VAL A 272 3.68 1.24 18.43
CA VAL A 272 2.32 0.73 18.23
C VAL A 272 2.36 -0.78 18.21
N PHE A 273 1.41 -1.42 18.93
CA PHE A 273 1.30 -2.88 18.91
C PHE A 273 1.15 -3.38 17.46
N ASN A 274 2.07 -4.21 17.05
CA ASN A 274 2.16 -4.73 15.66
C ASN A 274 2.27 -6.24 15.68
N ILE A 275 1.38 -6.90 14.94
CA ILE A 275 1.32 -8.35 14.84
C ILE A 275 1.17 -8.79 13.38
N GLY A 276 1.67 -9.96 13.06
CA GLY A 276 1.50 -10.61 11.78
C GLY A 276 2.78 -10.80 10.98
N LYS A 277 3.85 -10.06 11.30
CA LYS A 277 5.16 -10.24 10.66
C LYS A 277 5.71 -11.65 10.81
N GLU A 278 5.60 -12.19 12.00
CA GLU A 278 6.07 -13.53 12.40
C GLU A 278 5.38 -14.66 11.62
N PHE A 279 4.24 -14.38 11.00
CA PHE A 279 3.47 -15.38 10.24
C PHE A 279 3.67 -15.31 8.73
N ASN A 280 4.66 -14.56 8.28
CA ASN A 280 4.83 -14.31 6.85
C ASN A 280 5.65 -15.35 6.09
N ASP A 281 6.19 -16.38 6.75
CA ASP A 281 7.21 -17.27 6.17
C ASP A 281 6.69 -18.48 5.38
N ASP A 282 5.39 -18.82 5.41
CA ASP A 282 4.88 -20.11 4.92
C ASP A 282 4.54 -20.18 3.42
N THR A 283 4.77 -19.15 2.62
CA THR A 283 4.43 -19.21 1.20
C THR A 283 5.64 -19.57 0.35
N LYS A 284 5.74 -20.84 -0.05
CA LYS A 284 6.70 -21.27 -1.08
C LYS A 284 6.43 -20.56 -2.40
N ARG A 285 7.44 -19.89 -2.95
CA ARG A 285 7.42 -19.23 -4.24
C ARG A 285 8.73 -19.45 -4.93
N ASN A 286 8.70 -19.50 -6.25
CA ASN A 286 9.92 -19.53 -7.06
C ASN A 286 10.22 -18.11 -7.54
N GLY A 287 11.43 -17.64 -7.27
CA GLY A 287 11.98 -16.37 -7.80
C GLY A 287 12.99 -16.67 -8.90
N ILE A 288 12.75 -16.18 -10.10
CA ILE A 288 13.66 -16.32 -11.25
C ILE A 288 14.07 -14.93 -11.68
N PHE A 289 15.36 -14.67 -11.66
CA PHE A 289 15.95 -13.41 -12.12
C PHE A 289 16.73 -13.67 -13.39
N TYR A 290 16.19 -13.19 -14.51
CA TYR A 290 16.83 -13.31 -15.81
C TYR A 290 17.70 -12.07 -16.07
N LEU A 291 19.02 -12.27 -15.99
CA LEU A 291 20.01 -11.24 -16.23
C LEU A 291 20.37 -11.24 -17.72
N TYR A 292 20.10 -10.15 -18.41
CA TYR A 292 20.35 -10.05 -19.85
C TYR A 292 21.05 -8.74 -20.21
N ASN A 293 21.61 -8.71 -21.42
CA ASN A 293 22.20 -7.51 -21.98
C ASN A 293 21.36 -7.07 -23.19
N SER A 294 20.73 -5.90 -23.09
CA SER A 294 19.99 -5.30 -24.21
C SER A 294 20.90 -4.71 -25.28
N ASN A 295 22.17 -4.52 -24.95
CA ASN A 295 23.23 -4.00 -25.86
C ASN A 295 22.80 -2.73 -26.62
N PRO A 296 22.37 -1.65 -25.94
CA PRO A 296 21.96 -0.43 -26.61
C PRO A 296 23.17 0.24 -27.31
N THR A 297 22.95 0.81 -28.47
CA THR A 297 23.93 1.73 -29.07
C THR A 297 24.13 2.96 -28.17
N LYS A 298 25.26 3.67 -28.32
CA LYS A 298 25.50 4.92 -27.58
C LYS A 298 24.34 5.91 -27.70
N LYS A 299 23.75 6.03 -28.91
CA LYS A 299 22.58 6.90 -29.16
C LYS A 299 21.33 6.43 -28.43
N GLU A 300 21.08 5.14 -28.34
CA GLU A 300 19.93 4.56 -27.61
C GLU A 300 20.13 4.71 -26.13
N TYR A 301 21.32 4.44 -25.60
CA TYR A 301 21.66 4.66 -24.19
C TYR A 301 21.44 6.12 -23.80
N SER A 302 21.97 7.09 -24.57
CA SER A 302 21.78 8.53 -24.31
C SER A 302 20.31 8.94 -24.34
N LYS A 303 19.48 8.32 -25.20
CA LYS A 303 18.03 8.57 -25.21
C LYS A 303 17.33 8.12 -23.92
N CYS A 304 17.90 7.18 -23.19
CA CYS A 304 17.37 6.75 -21.88
C CYS A 304 17.78 7.67 -20.74
N MET A 305 18.61 8.69 -21.00
CA MET A 305 19.02 9.69 -20.02
C MET A 305 18.18 10.96 -20.15
N GLN A 306 18.09 11.72 -19.06
CA GLN A 306 17.51 13.06 -19.04
C GLN A 306 18.38 14.01 -18.22
N TYR A 307 18.40 15.28 -18.61
CA TYR A 307 19.11 16.30 -17.86
C TYR A 307 18.29 16.76 -16.67
N SER A 308 18.92 16.88 -15.52
CA SER A 308 18.34 17.38 -14.27
C SER A 308 19.27 18.39 -13.61
N ALA A 309 18.88 19.00 -12.52
CA ALA A 309 19.73 19.91 -11.75
C ALA A 309 21.04 19.25 -11.23
N SER A 310 21.06 17.91 -11.11
CA SER A 310 22.23 17.12 -10.72
C SER A 310 23.02 16.54 -11.90
N GLY A 311 22.72 16.96 -13.14
CA GLY A 311 23.32 16.45 -14.37
C GLY A 311 22.48 15.40 -15.08
N TRP A 312 23.14 14.57 -15.89
CA TRP A 312 22.50 13.49 -16.63
C TRP A 312 22.09 12.34 -15.71
N VAL A 313 20.79 12.06 -15.63
CA VAL A 313 20.22 10.99 -14.81
C VAL A 313 19.44 10.01 -15.68
N PHE A 314 19.38 8.76 -15.23
CA PHE A 314 18.61 7.71 -15.89
C PHE A 314 17.11 7.99 -15.81
N SER A 315 16.41 7.90 -16.94
CA SER A 315 14.97 8.10 -17.04
C SER A 315 14.26 6.76 -17.27
N TYR A 316 13.58 6.28 -16.23
CA TYR A 316 12.76 5.07 -16.34
C TYR A 316 11.72 5.18 -17.45
N GLN A 317 11.13 6.36 -17.63
CA GLN A 317 10.11 6.57 -18.67
C GLN A 317 10.67 6.34 -20.08
N LYS A 318 11.85 6.88 -20.35
CA LYS A 318 12.52 6.73 -21.64
C LYS A 318 13.04 5.30 -21.84
N TYR A 319 13.55 4.69 -20.78
CA TYR A 319 13.99 3.30 -20.79
C TYR A 319 12.84 2.34 -21.11
N HIS A 320 11.67 2.51 -20.51
CA HIS A 320 10.50 1.68 -20.81
C HIS A 320 10.01 1.87 -22.26
N SER A 321 10.12 3.08 -22.79
CA SER A 321 9.86 3.30 -24.21
C SER A 321 10.89 2.58 -25.10
N TYR A 322 12.17 2.60 -24.72
CA TYR A 322 13.22 1.83 -25.40
C TYR A 322 12.89 0.33 -25.39
N LEU A 323 12.57 -0.25 -24.22
CA LEU A 323 12.19 -1.66 -24.11
C LEU A 323 11.02 -2.03 -25.01
N ALA A 324 9.98 -1.19 -25.07
CA ALA A 324 8.79 -1.45 -25.87
C ALA A 324 9.07 -1.41 -27.38
N HIS A 325 9.81 -0.40 -27.85
CA HIS A 325 10.06 -0.20 -29.28
C HIS A 325 11.16 -1.11 -29.83
N LYS A 326 12.28 -1.25 -29.13
CA LYS A 326 13.39 -2.10 -29.56
C LYS A 326 13.17 -3.56 -29.22
N PHE A 327 12.45 -3.81 -28.16
CA PHE A 327 12.08 -5.13 -27.69
C PHE A 327 13.25 -6.12 -27.55
N PRO A 328 14.34 -5.76 -26.86
CA PRO A 328 15.55 -6.57 -26.75
C PRO A 328 15.30 -7.90 -26.03
N ILE A 329 14.14 -8.05 -25.39
CA ILE A 329 13.69 -9.25 -24.67
C ILE A 329 12.91 -10.23 -25.56
N GLU A 330 12.82 -10.01 -26.88
CA GLU A 330 12.05 -10.87 -27.81
C GLU A 330 12.51 -12.33 -27.76
N LYS A 331 13.80 -12.57 -27.94
CA LYS A 331 14.36 -13.91 -27.92
C LYS A 331 14.19 -14.60 -26.56
N PRO A 332 14.55 -13.97 -25.44
CA PRO A 332 14.29 -14.55 -24.11
C PRO A 332 12.83 -14.85 -23.86
N LEU A 333 11.92 -13.97 -24.27
CA LEU A 333 10.47 -14.19 -24.06
C LEU A 333 9.96 -15.36 -24.91
N LYS A 334 10.45 -15.53 -26.14
CA LYS A 334 10.11 -16.69 -26.98
C LYS A 334 10.57 -18.00 -26.34
N GLU A 335 11.79 -18.04 -25.82
CA GLU A 335 12.32 -19.21 -25.12
C GLU A 335 11.53 -19.49 -23.84
N LEU A 336 11.18 -18.45 -23.08
CA LEU A 336 10.37 -18.56 -21.87
C LEU A 336 8.95 -19.06 -22.16
N TRP A 337 8.37 -18.61 -23.28
CA TRP A 337 7.08 -19.08 -23.74
C TRP A 337 7.10 -20.59 -24.00
N GLU A 338 8.02 -21.08 -24.83
CA GLU A 338 8.08 -22.49 -25.18
C GLU A 338 8.39 -23.41 -24.00
N LYS A 339 9.28 -22.96 -23.11
CA LYS A 339 9.70 -23.79 -21.97
C LYS A 339 8.72 -23.77 -20.80
N PHE A 340 8.01 -22.68 -20.59
CA PHE A 340 7.34 -22.46 -19.32
C PHE A 340 5.91 -21.94 -19.45
N ILE A 341 5.69 -20.81 -20.14
CA ILE A 341 4.38 -20.13 -20.14
C ILE A 341 3.36 -20.93 -20.94
N LYS A 342 3.74 -21.52 -22.08
CA LYS A 342 2.86 -22.28 -22.97
C LYS A 342 2.15 -23.44 -22.28
N GLY A 343 2.88 -24.17 -21.42
CA GLY A 343 2.30 -25.24 -20.61
C GLY A 343 1.25 -24.74 -19.63
N ARG A 344 1.54 -23.61 -18.95
CA ARG A 344 0.62 -22.97 -18.02
C ARG A 344 -0.61 -22.41 -18.73
N PHE A 345 -0.41 -21.77 -19.86
CA PHE A 345 -1.50 -21.28 -20.71
C PHE A 345 -2.46 -22.42 -21.14
N LYS A 346 -1.92 -23.56 -21.58
CA LYS A 346 -2.73 -24.75 -21.91
C LYS A 346 -3.51 -25.29 -20.70
N ASN A 347 -2.92 -25.19 -19.50
CA ASN A 347 -3.55 -25.60 -18.26
C ASN A 347 -4.46 -24.51 -17.66
N LYS A 348 -4.80 -23.46 -18.42
CA LYS A 348 -5.66 -22.34 -18.01
C LYS A 348 -5.14 -21.56 -16.78
N LEU A 349 -3.84 -21.58 -16.54
CA LEU A 349 -3.19 -20.79 -15.50
C LEU A 349 -2.86 -19.40 -16.03
N LYS A 350 -3.13 -18.37 -15.20
CA LYS A 350 -2.95 -16.97 -15.63
C LYS A 350 -1.52 -16.50 -15.46
N THR A 351 -1.08 -15.68 -16.40
CA THR A 351 0.21 -14.98 -16.38
C THR A 351 -0.02 -13.47 -16.47
N VAL A 352 0.60 -12.71 -15.59
CA VAL A 352 0.58 -11.24 -15.63
C VAL A 352 1.96 -10.72 -16.02
N PHE A 353 1.99 -9.85 -17.02
CA PHE A 353 3.18 -9.07 -17.39
C PHE A 353 3.08 -7.68 -16.76
N PHE A 354 4.02 -7.33 -15.90
CA PHE A 354 4.18 -5.97 -15.40
C PHE A 354 5.13 -5.18 -16.26
N ILE A 355 4.63 -4.06 -16.78
CA ILE A 355 5.39 -3.11 -17.62
C ILE A 355 5.44 -1.74 -16.92
N GLY A 356 6.46 -0.95 -17.24
CA GLY A 356 6.70 0.33 -16.54
C GLY A 356 5.75 1.47 -16.92
N ARG A 357 5.11 1.41 -18.10
CA ARG A 357 4.25 2.51 -18.60
C ARG A 357 3.00 2.02 -19.28
N LYS A 358 1.85 2.59 -18.92
CA LYS A 358 0.57 2.31 -19.58
C LYS A 358 0.56 2.70 -21.07
N THR A 359 1.30 3.75 -21.46
CA THR A 359 1.39 4.21 -22.84
C THR A 359 2.08 3.23 -23.78
N THR A 360 2.91 2.32 -23.27
CA THR A 360 3.58 1.29 -24.04
C THR A 360 2.84 -0.04 -24.05
N ALA A 361 1.72 -0.17 -23.34
CA ALA A 361 1.01 -1.44 -23.17
C ALA A 361 0.49 -2.03 -24.48
N LYS A 362 0.01 -1.19 -25.41
CA LYS A 362 -0.44 -1.62 -26.74
C LYS A 362 0.72 -2.21 -27.56
N ILE A 363 1.88 -1.54 -27.56
CA ILE A 363 3.07 -1.99 -28.26
C ILE A 363 3.55 -3.33 -27.70
N PHE A 364 3.58 -3.46 -26.35
CA PHE A 364 3.90 -4.73 -25.70
C PHE A 364 2.91 -5.83 -26.07
N LYS A 365 1.61 -5.54 -26.12
CA LYS A 365 0.59 -6.51 -26.51
C LYS A 365 0.83 -7.02 -27.94
N GLU A 366 1.03 -6.13 -28.90
CA GLU A 366 1.33 -6.49 -30.29
C GLU A 366 2.59 -7.37 -30.43
N LYS A 367 3.65 -7.02 -29.67
CA LYS A 367 4.89 -7.80 -29.64
C LYS A 367 4.68 -9.18 -29.05
N LEU A 368 3.96 -9.29 -27.91
CA LEU A 368 3.68 -10.58 -27.27
C LEU A 368 2.80 -11.47 -28.13
N LEU A 369 1.77 -10.91 -28.80
CA LEU A 369 0.94 -11.66 -29.75
C LEU A 369 1.79 -12.30 -30.84
N LYS A 370 2.71 -11.54 -31.42
CA LYS A 370 3.63 -12.03 -32.47
C LYS A 370 4.58 -13.10 -31.93
N VAL A 371 5.21 -12.85 -30.78
CA VAL A 371 6.22 -13.76 -30.20
C VAL A 371 5.60 -15.08 -29.75
N PHE A 372 4.39 -15.03 -29.20
CA PHE A 372 3.71 -16.22 -28.66
C PHE A 372 2.80 -16.90 -29.68
N GLY A 373 2.54 -16.29 -30.83
CA GLY A 373 1.61 -16.83 -31.85
C GLY A 373 0.17 -16.89 -31.35
N LEU A 374 -0.23 -15.92 -30.53
CA LEU A 374 -1.56 -15.88 -29.90
C LEU A 374 -2.52 -14.95 -30.64
N LYS A 375 -3.83 -15.15 -30.39
CA LYS A 375 -4.89 -14.30 -30.92
C LYS A 375 -5.09 -13.07 -30.03
N GLU A 376 -5.67 -12.01 -30.61
CA GLU A 376 -6.02 -10.77 -29.90
C GLU A 376 -6.90 -11.02 -28.67
N SER A 377 -7.75 -12.05 -28.74
CA SER A 377 -8.64 -12.49 -27.67
C SER A 377 -7.93 -13.07 -26.44
N ASP A 378 -6.67 -13.52 -26.59
CA ASP A 378 -5.95 -14.25 -25.53
C ASP A 378 -5.23 -13.34 -24.55
N ILE A 379 -4.89 -12.12 -25.01
CA ILE A 379 -4.16 -11.13 -24.22
C ILE A 379 -5.03 -9.89 -23.99
N SER A 380 -5.09 -9.43 -22.76
CA SER A 380 -5.72 -8.14 -22.43
C SER A 380 -4.77 -7.17 -21.75
N ILE A 381 -5.13 -5.89 -21.81
CA ILE A 381 -4.46 -4.82 -21.09
C ILE A 381 -5.35 -4.39 -19.94
N TRP A 382 -4.76 -4.33 -18.75
CA TRP A 382 -5.38 -3.76 -17.58
C TRP A 382 -4.57 -2.58 -17.06
N ASN A 383 -5.09 -1.39 -17.23
CA ASN A 383 -4.49 -0.17 -16.69
C ASN A 383 -5.57 0.81 -16.18
N SER A 384 -5.16 2.00 -15.75
CA SER A 384 -6.08 3.03 -15.25
C SER A 384 -7.13 3.49 -16.27
N ASP A 385 -6.91 3.23 -17.54
CA ASP A 385 -7.79 3.65 -18.64
C ASP A 385 -8.79 2.54 -19.04
N THR A 386 -8.66 1.34 -18.44
CA THR A 386 -9.58 0.22 -18.69
C THR A 386 -10.96 0.55 -18.15
N PRO A 387 -12.01 0.56 -19.01
CA PRO A 387 -13.38 0.85 -18.59
C PRO A 387 -13.85 -0.11 -17.50
N LYS A 388 -14.60 0.38 -16.53
CA LYS A 388 -15.13 -0.44 -15.42
C LYS A 388 -15.97 -1.62 -15.91
N SER A 389 -16.71 -1.44 -16.99
CA SER A 389 -17.53 -2.48 -17.63
C SER A 389 -16.72 -3.62 -18.25
N GLU A 390 -15.43 -3.38 -18.56
CA GLU A 390 -14.55 -4.37 -19.17
C GLU A 390 -13.65 -5.10 -18.18
N ILE A 391 -13.55 -4.60 -16.94
CA ILE A 391 -12.61 -5.15 -15.94
C ILE A 391 -12.83 -6.67 -15.74
N ASP A 392 -14.08 -7.13 -15.66
CA ASP A 392 -14.35 -8.54 -15.44
C ASP A 392 -14.02 -9.40 -16.68
N LYS A 393 -14.18 -8.85 -17.89
CA LYS A 393 -13.73 -9.51 -19.12
C LYS A 393 -12.20 -9.62 -19.14
N VAL A 394 -11.51 -8.56 -18.74
CA VAL A 394 -10.04 -8.52 -18.66
C VAL A 394 -9.52 -9.49 -17.60
N LYS A 395 -10.14 -9.56 -16.41
CA LYS A 395 -9.78 -10.50 -15.33
C LYS A 395 -9.83 -11.96 -15.78
N ASN A 396 -10.72 -12.30 -16.71
CA ASN A 396 -10.91 -13.67 -17.19
C ASN A 396 -9.91 -14.10 -18.26
N LYS A 397 -9.04 -13.20 -18.74
CA LYS A 397 -7.98 -13.55 -19.71
C LYS A 397 -6.82 -14.28 -19.06
N LEU A 398 -6.18 -15.16 -19.83
CA LEU A 398 -5.06 -15.96 -19.34
C LEU A 398 -3.75 -15.17 -19.34
N ILE A 399 -3.61 -14.19 -20.24
CA ILE A 399 -2.46 -13.28 -20.26
C ILE A 399 -2.95 -11.85 -20.07
N ILE A 400 -2.41 -11.16 -19.08
CA ILE A 400 -2.76 -9.79 -18.75
C ILE A 400 -1.50 -8.94 -18.74
N ILE A 401 -1.53 -7.80 -19.43
CA ILE A 401 -0.47 -6.79 -19.38
C ILE A 401 -0.95 -5.66 -18.48
N SER A 402 -0.15 -5.28 -17.48
CA SER A 402 -0.52 -4.23 -16.54
C SER A 402 0.68 -3.42 -16.06
N THR A 403 0.41 -2.36 -15.31
CA THR A 403 1.43 -1.64 -14.54
C THR A 403 1.28 -1.96 -13.05
N SER A 404 2.36 -1.81 -12.29
CA SER A 404 2.35 -2.00 -10.84
C SER A 404 1.32 -1.11 -10.13
N ASN A 405 1.05 0.08 -10.64
CA ASN A 405 0.05 1.00 -10.09
C ASN A 405 -1.39 0.54 -10.36
N SER A 406 -1.63 -0.13 -11.47
CA SER A 406 -2.99 -0.55 -11.86
C SER A 406 -3.38 -1.90 -11.27
N LEU A 407 -2.50 -2.90 -11.39
CA LEU A 407 -2.75 -4.26 -10.91
C LEU A 407 -1.89 -4.64 -9.69
N GLY A 408 -0.90 -3.81 -9.35
CA GLY A 408 0.01 -4.08 -8.23
C GLY A 408 -0.65 -4.05 -6.85
N ARG A 409 -1.89 -3.54 -6.71
CA ARG A 409 -2.55 -3.31 -5.42
C ARG A 409 -4.03 -3.66 -5.45
N GLY A 410 -4.51 -4.33 -4.40
CA GLY A 410 -5.93 -4.47 -4.11
C GLY A 410 -6.77 -5.33 -5.06
N VAL A 411 -6.25 -5.85 -6.16
CA VAL A 411 -7.02 -6.65 -7.11
C VAL A 411 -6.77 -8.13 -6.93
N ASP A 412 -7.83 -8.92 -6.83
CA ASP A 412 -7.76 -10.37 -6.82
C ASP A 412 -7.88 -10.94 -8.23
N LEU A 413 -6.90 -11.75 -8.64
CA LEU A 413 -6.90 -12.52 -9.88
C LEU A 413 -6.90 -14.00 -9.55
N GLU A 414 -8.07 -14.59 -9.58
CA GLU A 414 -8.22 -16.03 -9.41
C GLU A 414 -7.46 -16.78 -10.52
N GLY A 415 -6.69 -17.81 -10.14
CA GLY A 415 -5.88 -18.60 -11.06
C GLY A 415 -4.57 -17.94 -11.52
N LEU A 416 -4.11 -16.86 -10.87
CA LEU A 416 -2.81 -16.27 -11.16
C LEU A 416 -1.68 -17.17 -10.66
N ASP A 417 -0.90 -17.71 -11.57
CA ASP A 417 0.22 -18.63 -11.32
C ASP A 417 1.59 -17.95 -11.54
N THR A 418 1.69 -17.14 -12.58
CA THR A 418 2.98 -16.56 -12.99
C THR A 418 2.90 -15.04 -13.09
N VAL A 419 3.89 -14.38 -12.52
CA VAL A 419 4.14 -12.94 -12.71
C VAL A 419 5.46 -12.75 -13.44
N ILE A 420 5.43 -11.98 -14.52
CA ILE A 420 6.61 -11.60 -15.28
C ILE A 420 6.80 -10.09 -15.16
N ASP A 421 7.87 -9.70 -14.50
CA ASP A 421 8.20 -8.31 -14.24
C ASP A 421 9.31 -7.84 -15.18
N ILE A 422 8.96 -6.99 -16.14
CA ILE A 422 9.91 -6.42 -17.12
C ILE A 422 10.57 -5.15 -16.56
N GLU A 423 10.14 -4.72 -15.38
CA GLU A 423 10.62 -3.51 -14.74
C GLU A 423 11.51 -3.82 -13.54
N THR A 424 12.73 -3.27 -13.53
CA THR A 424 13.60 -3.30 -12.34
C THR A 424 13.38 -2.04 -11.50
N ARG A 425 12.40 -2.09 -10.59
CA ARG A 425 12.01 -0.94 -9.75
C ARG A 425 13.05 -0.62 -8.69
N ASN A 426 13.14 0.65 -8.32
CA ASN A 426 13.91 1.06 -7.14
C ASN A 426 13.16 0.71 -5.84
N SER A 427 11.84 0.92 -5.78
CA SER A 427 11.03 0.76 -4.58
C SER A 427 10.86 -0.69 -4.14
N LYS A 428 11.33 -1.01 -2.92
CA LYS A 428 11.09 -2.31 -2.27
C LYS A 428 9.60 -2.59 -2.05
N SER A 429 8.84 -1.58 -1.60
CA SER A 429 7.40 -1.71 -1.37
C SER A 429 6.63 -2.04 -2.67
N ALA A 430 6.94 -1.36 -3.79
CA ALA A 430 6.30 -1.67 -5.07
C ALA A 430 6.71 -3.08 -5.57
N THR A 431 7.97 -3.48 -5.38
CA THR A 431 8.43 -4.83 -5.74
C THR A 431 7.74 -5.91 -4.91
N SER A 432 7.65 -5.73 -3.57
CA SER A 432 6.98 -6.69 -2.68
C SER A 432 5.50 -6.87 -3.02
N GLN A 433 4.82 -5.82 -3.45
CA GLN A 433 3.42 -5.89 -3.87
C GLN A 433 3.23 -6.69 -5.16
N VAL A 434 4.13 -6.52 -6.13
CA VAL A 434 4.11 -7.30 -7.37
C VAL A 434 4.41 -8.77 -7.08
N ILE A 435 5.44 -9.06 -6.28
CA ILE A 435 5.76 -10.42 -5.82
C ILE A 435 4.58 -11.03 -5.05
N GLY A 436 3.95 -10.26 -4.18
CA GLY A 436 2.80 -10.69 -3.38
C GLY A 436 1.58 -11.14 -4.20
N ARG A 437 1.53 -10.83 -5.51
CA ARG A 437 0.45 -11.32 -6.39
C ARG A 437 0.53 -12.80 -6.70
N VAL A 438 1.73 -13.34 -6.75
CA VAL A 438 1.98 -14.75 -7.11
C VAL A 438 1.59 -15.72 -6.01
N SER A 439 1.40 -15.28 -4.78
CA SER A 439 1.11 -16.19 -3.68
C SER A 439 -0.22 -15.87 -3.02
N ARG A 440 -1.12 -16.81 -3.11
CA ARG A 440 -2.40 -16.78 -2.40
C ARG A 440 -2.65 -18.09 -1.69
N THR A 441 -3.25 -17.99 -0.53
CA THR A 441 -3.72 -19.14 0.24
C THR A 441 -4.72 -19.94 -0.61
N GLY A 442 -4.47 -21.24 -0.80
CA GLY A 442 -5.35 -22.13 -1.56
C GLY A 442 -4.89 -22.48 -2.98
N MET A 443 -3.76 -21.98 -3.46
CA MET A 443 -3.18 -22.46 -4.72
C MET A 443 -2.57 -23.85 -4.54
N LYS A 444 -2.92 -24.76 -5.46
CA LYS A 444 -2.33 -26.11 -5.52
C LYS A 444 -0.87 -26.09 -5.98
N ASN A 445 -0.45 -25.07 -6.70
CA ASN A 445 0.89 -24.94 -7.28
C ASN A 445 1.70 -23.82 -6.63
N VAL A 446 3.01 -23.97 -6.62
CA VAL A 446 3.97 -22.95 -6.21
C VAL A 446 3.97 -21.84 -7.26
N GLY A 447 3.56 -20.63 -6.88
CA GLY A 447 3.54 -19.49 -7.80
C GLY A 447 4.96 -19.07 -8.21
N THR A 448 5.12 -18.58 -9.46
CA THR A 448 6.41 -18.20 -10.02
C THR A 448 6.47 -16.72 -10.33
N TYR A 449 7.50 -16.06 -9.81
CA TYR A 449 7.87 -14.69 -10.15
C TYR A 449 9.11 -14.69 -11.03
N ILE A 450 9.07 -14.00 -12.17
CA ILE A 450 10.19 -13.87 -13.10
C ILE A 450 10.47 -12.39 -13.31
N GLN A 451 11.68 -11.94 -13.01
CA GLN A 451 12.12 -10.58 -13.25
C GLN A 451 13.18 -10.52 -14.33
N PHE A 452 13.00 -9.63 -15.30
CA PHE A 452 14.02 -9.28 -16.28
C PHE A 452 14.91 -8.16 -15.73
N VAL A 453 16.23 -8.41 -15.67
CA VAL A 453 17.23 -7.47 -15.18
C VAL A 453 18.20 -7.14 -16.32
N ASP A 454 18.16 -5.92 -16.81
CA ASP A 454 19.02 -5.47 -17.91
C ASP A 454 20.37 -4.98 -17.38
N ASN A 455 21.42 -5.76 -17.60
CA ASN A 455 22.78 -5.44 -17.18
C ASN A 455 23.44 -4.31 -18.02
N SER A 456 22.88 -4.00 -19.20
CA SER A 456 23.41 -2.91 -20.05
C SER A 456 23.17 -1.52 -19.44
N PHE A 457 22.26 -1.39 -18.49
CA PHE A 457 21.99 -0.15 -17.79
C PHE A 457 22.36 -0.28 -16.30
N ILE A 458 23.37 0.48 -15.88
CA ILE A 458 23.89 0.46 -14.50
C ILE A 458 22.77 0.64 -13.46
N THR A 459 21.79 1.51 -13.73
CA THR A 459 20.70 1.77 -12.79
C THR A 459 19.80 0.57 -12.59
N THR A 460 19.48 -0.19 -13.63
CA THR A 460 18.63 -1.38 -13.54
C THR A 460 19.33 -2.49 -12.76
N LYS A 461 20.59 -2.74 -13.09
CA LYS A 461 21.43 -3.72 -12.38
C LYS A 461 21.59 -3.35 -10.92
N ARG A 462 21.96 -2.10 -10.61
CA ARG A 462 22.14 -1.60 -9.25
C ARG A 462 20.85 -1.74 -8.39
N ASN A 463 19.69 -1.46 -8.99
CA ASN A 463 18.41 -1.63 -8.26
C ASN A 463 18.13 -3.09 -7.90
N TYR A 464 18.55 -4.02 -8.73
CA TYR A 464 18.49 -5.44 -8.44
C TYR A 464 19.50 -5.81 -7.35
N ASP A 465 20.77 -5.45 -7.52
CA ASP A 465 21.87 -5.80 -6.60
C ASP A 465 21.59 -5.30 -5.17
N ILE A 466 21.17 -4.05 -4.99
CA ILE A 466 20.84 -3.49 -3.67
C ILE A 466 19.74 -4.31 -2.95
N LYS A 467 18.79 -4.89 -3.68
CA LYS A 467 17.76 -5.72 -3.08
C LYS A 467 18.29 -7.12 -2.77
N ASN A 468 19.07 -7.69 -3.69
CA ASN A 468 19.63 -9.02 -3.54
C ASN A 468 20.65 -9.08 -2.39
N GLU A 469 21.62 -8.16 -2.35
CA GLU A 469 22.63 -8.06 -1.29
C GLU A 469 22.04 -7.84 0.13
N LYS A 470 20.86 -7.25 0.23
CA LYS A 470 20.16 -7.00 1.49
C LYS A 470 19.20 -8.12 1.89
N GLY A 471 19.25 -9.26 1.24
CA GLY A 471 18.36 -10.39 1.53
C GLY A 471 16.87 -10.13 1.29
N PHE A 472 16.53 -9.06 0.53
CA PHE A 472 15.14 -8.69 0.31
C PHE A 472 14.34 -9.78 -0.41
N PHE A 473 14.95 -10.47 -1.38
CA PHE A 473 14.27 -11.51 -2.13
C PHE A 473 14.10 -12.81 -1.34
N GLU A 474 15.00 -13.08 -0.41
CA GLU A 474 14.92 -14.24 0.51
C GLU A 474 13.69 -14.19 1.42
N GLU A 475 13.18 -12.96 1.69
CA GLU A 475 11.92 -12.77 2.43
C GLU A 475 10.69 -13.30 1.68
N PHE A 476 10.78 -13.53 0.36
CA PHE A 476 9.64 -13.88 -0.49
C PHE A 476 9.74 -15.23 -1.17
N PHE A 477 10.94 -15.72 -1.41
CA PHE A 477 11.18 -16.90 -2.22
C PHE A 477 11.87 -18.00 -1.44
N SER A 478 11.37 -19.23 -1.59
CA SER A 478 12.03 -20.43 -1.07
C SER A 478 13.07 -21.01 -2.04
N ASP A 479 12.95 -20.67 -3.32
CA ASP A 479 13.92 -21.03 -4.37
C ASP A 479 14.18 -19.78 -5.21
N ILE A 480 15.44 -19.35 -5.25
CA ILE A 480 15.91 -18.19 -6.02
C ILE A 480 16.89 -18.69 -7.06
N LYS A 481 16.62 -18.35 -8.33
CA LYS A 481 17.49 -18.70 -9.45
C LYS A 481 17.86 -17.44 -10.23
N GLU A 482 19.15 -17.18 -10.33
CA GLU A 482 19.71 -16.25 -11.30
C GLU A 482 20.08 -17.01 -12.57
N VAL A 483 19.63 -16.55 -13.70
CA VAL A 483 19.91 -17.17 -15.00
C VAL A 483 20.25 -16.11 -16.04
N ASP A 484 21.27 -16.38 -16.82
CA ASP A 484 21.67 -15.59 -18.01
C ASP A 484 21.15 -16.23 -19.31
N ASN A 485 20.70 -17.48 -19.24
CA ASN A 485 20.16 -18.22 -20.36
C ASN A 485 18.93 -19.03 -19.91
N ILE A 486 17.78 -18.74 -20.51
CA ILE A 486 16.52 -19.45 -20.22
C ILE A 486 16.60 -20.94 -20.55
N LYS A 487 17.48 -21.35 -21.47
CA LYS A 487 17.71 -22.77 -21.76
C LYS A 487 18.20 -23.56 -20.55
N ASN A 488 18.89 -22.91 -19.63
CA ASN A 488 19.42 -23.53 -18.40
C ASN A 488 18.37 -23.59 -17.26
N LEU A 489 17.21 -22.96 -17.47
CA LEU A 489 16.17 -22.87 -16.47
C LEU A 489 15.49 -24.23 -16.26
N LYS A 490 15.72 -24.86 -15.10
CA LYS A 490 14.98 -26.02 -14.61
C LYS A 490 13.92 -25.52 -13.63
N ILE A 491 12.66 -25.50 -14.07
CA ILE A 491 11.50 -25.18 -13.20
C ILE A 491 10.81 -26.51 -12.93
N LYS A 492 10.72 -26.87 -11.64
CA LYS A 492 9.95 -28.03 -11.19
C LYS A 492 8.45 -27.76 -11.23
#